data_8d1e79665858ee5e2979cd223a3094ec
#
_entry.id   8d1e79665858ee5e2979cd223a3094ec
#
_cell.length_a   1.000
_cell.length_b   1.000
_cell.length_c   1.000
_cell.angle_alpha   90.00
_cell.angle_beta   90.00
_cell.angle_gamma   90.00
#
_symmetry.space_group_name_H-M   'P 1'
#
loop_
_entity.id
_entity.type
_entity.pdbx_description
1 polymer ?
#
loop_
_entity_poly.entity_id
_entity_poly.type
_entity_poly.pdbx_seq_one_letter_code
_entity_poly.pdbx_strand_id
1 'polypeptide(L)'
;MTGPPASVTEPGPLRQVSRGIGHAAALIGGITVIARLVGFSRELVFAHTVGSHCLGTAYATANQVPNIIYDIVLGGALTSAVVPVLAGAAARRASLRPARPTGAPRRPSAARDGLASPGGLATSTDTLSSGTETTTEAGADAEASQIASALLTWTVVLLTPASLLIALLARPLAAALLAGVPNCAQSAAVTVSSRMLMVFAPQVLLYGLAVVLYGILQAHRRFTAPALAPVVSSLVVIVAYLAFVPLSAGSHGRLALVPLSAELMLSVGTTAGVAALVLIALGPAIRLRLRLRPVLRFPDGVARRVRGLAAVGFATLVAQDAALVAVMVLANSRQGQGAVVLYNYGWQMFFVPYAVLAVPIATSVFPELSASGGPAFDRTAAASTRAAMLVSWLGAALLAGAAWPAARLFVSNPGQARQLALTFVAFAPGLVGFGLAAGLSRVMFASGRNRLAAAAIVGGWLVVTAVDVTVVPLVRGRWVVPVLGLGNTVGLTCAGIALIVAVRASRGPAALLGSGRAAAAGLAGAVAGAAAGVLVSTGLQVTGFFPNAFVTLLACASAAIAFGIAVLVLDGRDLRAILGRSVGRRFR
;
A
#
# COMPACT_ATOMS: atom_id res chain seq x y z
N MET A 1 2.92 -62.58 23.31
CA MET A 1 2.38 -61.29 23.76
C MET A 1 2.71 -60.24 22.69
N THR A 2 1.83 -60.03 21.75
CA THR A 2 1.97 -59.11 20.66
C THR A 2 1.11 -57.88 20.98
N GLY A 3 1.75 -56.71 21.22
CA GLY A 3 1.06 -55.46 21.45
C GLY A 3 0.34 -54.92 20.17
N PRO A 4 -0.73 -54.13 20.33
CA PRO A 4 -1.51 -53.62 19.20
C PRO A 4 -0.74 -52.51 18.43
N PRO A 5 -0.97 -52.39 17.12
CA PRO A 5 -0.29 -51.38 16.32
C PRO A 5 -0.81 -49.98 16.65
N ALA A 6 0.12 -49.02 16.70
CA ALA A 6 -0.17 -47.60 16.92
C ALA A 6 -1.10 -47.05 15.86
N SER A 7 -2.25 -46.54 16.28
CA SER A 7 -3.19 -45.83 15.41
C SER A 7 -2.59 -44.47 14.98
N VAL A 8 -2.30 -44.35 13.69
CA VAL A 8 -1.97 -43.06 13.04
C VAL A 8 -3.25 -42.22 13.04
N THR A 9 -3.34 -41.29 13.99
CA THR A 9 -4.44 -40.32 14.04
C THR A 9 -4.30 -39.35 12.87
N GLU A 10 -5.16 -39.47 11.85
CA GLU A 10 -5.29 -38.45 10.80
C GLU A 10 -5.65 -37.10 11.41
N PRO A 11 -4.99 -36.01 11.01
CA PRO A 11 -5.28 -34.68 11.54
C PRO A 11 -6.69 -34.26 11.10
N GLY A 12 -7.54 -33.93 12.08
CA GLY A 12 -8.94 -33.57 11.87
C GLY A 12 -9.14 -32.38 10.89
N PRO A 13 -10.32 -32.26 10.26
CA PRO A 13 -10.59 -31.32 9.16
C PRO A 13 -10.33 -29.85 9.49
N LEU A 14 -10.42 -29.44 10.75
CA LEU A 14 -10.10 -28.08 11.21
C LEU A 14 -8.60 -27.76 11.13
N ARG A 15 -7.72 -28.74 11.33
CA ARG A 15 -6.25 -28.58 11.18
C ARG A 15 -5.83 -28.49 9.69
N GLN A 16 -6.51 -29.15 8.79
CA GLN A 16 -6.23 -29.04 7.35
C GLN A 16 -6.66 -27.68 6.79
N VAL A 17 -7.80 -27.14 7.20
CA VAL A 17 -8.28 -25.79 6.82
C VAL A 17 -7.34 -24.70 7.36
N SER A 18 -6.87 -24.81 8.59
CA SER A 18 -5.95 -23.83 9.19
C SER A 18 -4.56 -23.85 8.51
N ARG A 19 -4.06 -25.04 8.10
CA ARG A 19 -2.81 -25.16 7.33
C ARG A 19 -2.93 -24.55 5.93
N GLY A 20 -4.05 -24.73 5.23
CA GLY A 20 -4.30 -24.12 3.91
C GLY A 20 -4.34 -22.61 3.94
N ILE A 21 -4.99 -22.02 4.96
CA ILE A 21 -5.04 -20.57 5.17
C ILE A 21 -3.65 -20.03 5.52
N GLY A 22 -2.87 -20.74 6.35
CA GLY A 22 -1.52 -20.34 6.72
C GLY A 22 -0.55 -20.33 5.52
N HIS A 23 -0.64 -21.32 4.62
CA HIS A 23 0.17 -21.39 3.40
C HIS A 23 -0.19 -20.25 2.41
N ALA A 24 -1.48 -19.99 2.21
CA ALA A 24 -1.93 -18.90 1.34
C ALA A 24 -1.48 -17.53 1.90
N ALA A 25 -1.58 -17.31 3.21
CA ALA A 25 -1.12 -16.07 3.84
C ALA A 25 0.40 -15.90 3.74
N ALA A 26 1.18 -16.98 3.93
CA ALA A 26 2.64 -16.95 3.78
C ALA A 26 3.06 -16.67 2.32
N LEU A 27 2.38 -17.28 1.34
CA LEU A 27 2.62 -17.04 -0.08
C LEU A 27 2.34 -15.57 -0.46
N ILE A 28 1.18 -15.05 -0.06
CA ILE A 28 0.80 -13.65 -0.34
C ILE A 28 1.79 -12.70 0.35
N GLY A 29 2.18 -12.98 1.59
CA GLY A 29 3.20 -12.22 2.31
C GLY A 29 4.55 -12.22 1.60
N GLY A 30 5.02 -13.38 1.14
CA GLY A 30 6.25 -13.53 0.36
C GLY A 30 6.20 -12.75 -0.96
N ILE A 31 5.11 -12.87 -1.73
CA ILE A 31 4.93 -12.10 -2.98
C ILE A 31 4.91 -10.59 -2.69
N THR A 32 4.29 -10.17 -1.60
CA THR A 32 4.27 -8.75 -1.20
C THR A 32 5.66 -8.21 -0.90
N VAL A 33 6.49 -8.98 -0.20
CA VAL A 33 7.90 -8.61 0.06
C VAL A 33 8.67 -8.52 -1.25
N ILE A 34 8.55 -9.51 -2.14
CA ILE A 34 9.18 -9.48 -3.47
C ILE A 34 8.72 -8.25 -4.26
N ALA A 35 7.42 -7.93 -4.26
CA ALA A 35 6.89 -6.76 -4.93
C ALA A 35 7.51 -5.44 -4.40
N ARG A 36 7.74 -5.35 -3.10
CA ARG A 36 8.42 -4.19 -2.50
C ARG A 36 9.89 -4.10 -2.89
N LEU A 37 10.60 -5.23 -2.89
CA LEU A 37 11.99 -5.28 -3.32
C LEU A 37 12.14 -4.91 -4.80
N VAL A 38 11.31 -5.46 -5.69
CA VAL A 38 11.35 -5.12 -7.12
C VAL A 38 10.94 -3.67 -7.35
N GLY A 39 9.94 -3.15 -6.62
CA GLY A 39 9.57 -1.74 -6.65
C GLY A 39 10.71 -0.82 -6.20
N PHE A 40 11.43 -1.18 -5.15
CA PHE A 40 12.62 -0.46 -4.69
C PHE A 40 13.76 -0.53 -5.73
N SER A 41 14.02 -1.70 -6.31
CA SER A 41 15.00 -1.86 -7.39
C SER A 41 14.68 -0.99 -8.60
N ARG A 42 13.39 -0.80 -8.95
CA ARG A 42 12.95 0.12 -10.01
C ARG A 42 13.41 1.55 -9.73
N GLU A 43 13.28 2.03 -8.50
CA GLU A 43 13.73 3.38 -8.13
C GLU A 43 15.25 3.51 -8.20
N LEU A 44 16.00 2.46 -7.81
CA LEU A 44 17.45 2.43 -7.95
C LEU A 44 17.89 2.44 -9.42
N VAL A 45 17.23 1.67 -10.28
CA VAL A 45 17.49 1.68 -11.72
C VAL A 45 17.19 3.06 -12.30
N PHE A 46 16.04 3.68 -11.94
CA PHE A 46 15.72 5.05 -12.35
C PHE A 46 16.82 6.04 -11.93
N ALA A 47 17.30 5.92 -10.70
CA ALA A 47 18.33 6.80 -10.15
C ALA A 47 19.66 6.74 -10.94
N HIS A 48 20.02 5.56 -11.46
CA HIS A 48 21.25 5.35 -12.20
C HIS A 48 21.12 5.54 -13.72
N THR A 49 19.90 5.50 -14.26
CA THR A 49 19.64 5.63 -15.71
C THR A 49 19.15 7.02 -16.09
N VAL A 50 18.10 7.52 -15.47
CA VAL A 50 17.49 8.83 -15.74
C VAL A 50 18.02 9.89 -14.79
N GLY A 51 18.12 9.56 -13.50
CA GLY A 51 18.72 10.37 -12.45
C GLY A 51 17.91 11.62 -12.06
N SER A 52 18.57 12.49 -11.28
CA SER A 52 17.99 13.73 -10.75
C SER A 52 18.34 14.96 -11.60
N HIS A 53 18.38 14.80 -12.94
CA HIS A 53 18.59 15.87 -13.91
C HIS A 53 17.28 16.52 -14.37
N CYS A 54 17.33 17.49 -15.27
CA CYS A 54 16.13 18.14 -15.81
C CYS A 54 15.14 17.15 -16.44
N LEU A 55 15.64 16.10 -17.13
CA LEU A 55 14.79 15.05 -17.67
C LEU A 55 14.07 14.27 -16.57
N GLY A 56 14.80 13.89 -15.51
CA GLY A 56 14.20 13.22 -14.34
C GLY A 56 13.13 14.08 -13.66
N THR A 57 13.38 15.40 -13.56
CA THR A 57 12.40 16.35 -13.03
C THR A 57 11.15 16.41 -13.91
N ALA A 58 11.31 16.56 -15.23
CA ALA A 58 10.20 16.60 -16.19
C ALA A 58 9.38 15.29 -16.15
N TYR A 59 10.08 14.15 -16.17
CA TYR A 59 9.46 12.82 -16.09
C TYR A 59 8.71 12.61 -14.77
N ALA A 60 9.36 12.86 -13.62
CA ALA A 60 8.76 12.64 -12.31
C ALA A 60 7.52 13.53 -12.11
N THR A 61 7.60 14.81 -12.54
CA THR A 61 6.47 15.74 -12.48
C THR A 61 5.31 15.28 -13.37
N ALA A 62 5.58 14.88 -14.61
CA ALA A 62 4.54 14.40 -15.52
C ALA A 62 3.89 13.09 -15.04
N ASN A 63 4.70 12.13 -14.56
CA ASN A 63 4.21 10.82 -14.10
C ASN A 63 3.41 10.91 -12.79
N GLN A 64 3.60 11.96 -12.00
CA GLN A 64 2.85 12.14 -10.76
C GLN A 64 1.38 12.48 -10.99
N VAL A 65 1.04 13.16 -12.10
CA VAL A 65 -0.35 13.57 -12.39
C VAL A 65 -1.31 12.38 -12.50
N PRO A 66 -1.06 11.34 -13.32
CA PRO A 66 -1.92 10.15 -13.32
C PRO A 66 -1.91 9.39 -11.99
N ASN A 67 -0.80 9.39 -11.25
CA ASN A 67 -0.71 8.72 -9.95
C ASN A 67 -1.62 9.40 -8.90
N ILE A 68 -1.67 10.72 -8.84
CA ILE A 68 -2.58 11.49 -7.99
C ILE A 68 -4.03 11.09 -8.27
N ILE A 69 -4.42 11.03 -9.53
CA ILE A 69 -5.79 10.63 -9.89
C ILE A 69 -6.06 9.17 -9.52
N TYR A 70 -5.05 8.30 -9.73
CA TYR A 70 -5.13 6.91 -9.29
C TYR A 70 -5.36 6.78 -7.79
N ASP A 71 -4.62 7.51 -6.96
CA ASP A 71 -4.76 7.49 -5.51
C ASP A 71 -6.15 7.96 -5.07
N ILE A 72 -6.66 9.05 -5.66
CA ILE A 72 -8.01 9.56 -5.40
C ILE A 72 -9.09 8.54 -5.79
N VAL A 73 -8.97 7.91 -6.95
CA VAL A 73 -9.95 6.94 -7.46
C VAL A 73 -9.85 5.61 -6.71
N LEU A 74 -8.62 5.12 -6.49
CA LEU A 74 -8.36 3.84 -5.82
C LEU A 74 -8.76 3.86 -4.36
N GLY A 75 -8.26 4.83 -3.61
CA GLY A 75 -8.42 4.87 -2.17
C GLY A 75 -9.80 5.36 -1.74
N GLY A 76 -10.37 6.32 -2.48
CA GLY A 76 -11.62 6.96 -2.09
C GLY A 76 -12.87 6.16 -2.47
N ALA A 77 -13.02 5.86 -3.73
CA ALA A 77 -14.28 5.33 -4.26
C ALA A 77 -14.32 3.81 -4.38
N LEU A 78 -13.22 3.20 -4.81
CA LEU A 78 -13.24 1.80 -5.21
C LEU A 78 -12.85 0.82 -4.09
N THR A 79 -11.82 1.09 -3.31
CA THR A 79 -11.35 0.12 -2.29
C THR A 79 -12.28 0.09 -1.09
N SER A 80 -12.79 1.24 -0.66
CA SER A 80 -13.76 1.33 0.44
C SER A 80 -15.14 0.81 0.07
N ALA A 81 -15.49 0.78 -1.21
CA ALA A 81 -16.79 0.40 -1.71
C ALA A 81 -16.81 -0.96 -2.43
N VAL A 82 -15.83 -1.23 -3.29
CA VAL A 82 -15.80 -2.43 -4.15
C VAL A 82 -15.64 -3.71 -3.33
N VAL A 83 -14.65 -3.76 -2.45
CA VAL A 83 -14.34 -4.98 -1.68
C VAL A 83 -15.48 -5.36 -0.73
N PRO A 84 -16.04 -4.46 0.11
CA PRO A 84 -17.13 -4.85 1.01
C PRO A 84 -18.43 -5.22 0.29
N VAL A 85 -18.73 -4.54 -0.84
CA VAL A 85 -19.97 -4.78 -1.60
C VAL A 85 -19.89 -6.11 -2.36
N LEU A 86 -18.78 -6.36 -3.05
CA LEU A 86 -18.56 -7.63 -3.76
C LEU A 86 -18.36 -8.80 -2.79
N ALA A 87 -17.64 -8.58 -1.67
CA ALA A 87 -17.47 -9.61 -0.64
C ALA A 87 -18.80 -9.97 0.02
N GLY A 88 -19.71 -9.01 0.23
CA GLY A 88 -21.06 -9.26 0.71
C GLY A 88 -21.89 -10.13 -0.22
N ALA A 89 -21.83 -9.90 -1.52
CA ALA A 89 -22.48 -10.72 -2.53
C ALA A 89 -21.85 -12.14 -2.61
N ALA A 90 -20.53 -12.23 -2.57
CA ALA A 90 -19.81 -13.50 -2.57
C ALA A 90 -20.02 -14.31 -1.27
N ALA A 91 -20.17 -13.65 -0.11
CA ALA A 91 -20.47 -14.30 1.16
C ALA A 91 -21.89 -14.88 1.18
N ARG A 92 -22.88 -14.17 0.63
CA ARG A 92 -24.24 -14.70 0.44
C ARG A 92 -24.23 -15.97 -0.41
N ARG A 93 -23.43 -15.99 -1.48
CA ARG A 93 -23.22 -17.19 -2.31
C ARG A 93 -22.61 -18.36 -1.52
N ALA A 94 -21.63 -18.09 -0.66
CA ALA A 94 -20.98 -19.12 0.15
C ALA A 94 -21.90 -19.71 1.23
N SER A 95 -22.80 -18.90 1.81
CA SER A 95 -23.77 -19.35 2.80
C SER A 95 -24.93 -20.15 2.19
N LEU A 96 -25.20 -20.00 0.89
CA LEU A 96 -26.22 -20.74 0.14
C LEU A 96 -25.73 -22.07 -0.42
N ARG A 97 -24.39 -22.32 -0.42
CA ARG A 97 -23.85 -23.63 -0.80
C ARG A 97 -24.03 -24.62 0.35
N PRO A 98 -24.85 -25.70 0.18
CA PRO A 98 -24.96 -26.71 1.20
C PRO A 98 -23.58 -27.30 1.46
N ALA A 99 -23.26 -27.49 2.75
CA ALA A 99 -22.04 -28.19 3.15
C ALA A 99 -22.08 -29.57 2.46
N ARG A 100 -21.14 -29.85 1.58
CA ARG A 100 -20.98 -31.20 1.01
C ARG A 100 -20.93 -32.16 2.18
N PRO A 101 -21.86 -33.14 2.28
CA PRO A 101 -21.79 -34.12 3.35
C PRO A 101 -20.50 -34.91 3.19
N THR A 102 -19.53 -34.62 4.04
CA THR A 102 -18.31 -35.42 4.19
C THR A 102 -18.71 -36.70 4.90
N GLY A 103 -18.79 -37.80 4.15
CA GLY A 103 -18.79 -39.14 4.73
C GLY A 103 -20.15 -39.67 5.15
N ALA A 104 -21.02 -40.01 4.19
CA ALA A 104 -21.94 -41.13 4.41
C ALA A 104 -21.12 -42.43 4.28
N PRO A 105 -21.08 -43.31 5.30
CA PRO A 105 -20.44 -44.60 5.16
C PRO A 105 -21.21 -45.40 4.09
N ARG A 106 -20.49 -45.88 3.07
CA ARG A 106 -21.03 -46.85 2.11
C ARG A 106 -21.52 -48.06 2.92
N ARG A 107 -22.85 -48.25 3.00
CA ARG A 107 -23.43 -49.51 3.45
C ARG A 107 -23.03 -50.59 2.45
N PRO A 108 -22.56 -51.76 2.91
CA PRO A 108 -22.32 -52.91 2.03
C PRO A 108 -23.66 -53.40 1.44
N SER A 109 -23.67 -53.66 0.14
CA SER A 109 -24.78 -54.32 -0.53
C SER A 109 -24.89 -55.76 0.00
N ALA A 110 -25.91 -56.03 0.80
CA ALA A 110 -26.35 -57.38 1.04
C ALA A 110 -27.56 -57.66 0.11
N ALA A 111 -27.36 -58.60 -0.78
CA ALA A 111 -28.42 -59.18 -1.58
C ALA A 111 -29.36 -60.00 -0.68
N ARG A 112 -30.63 -59.93 -0.91
CA ARG A 112 -31.60 -61.03 -1.09
C ARG A 112 -33.03 -60.71 -0.71
N ASP A 113 -33.85 -60.96 -1.70
CA ASP A 113 -35.12 -61.68 -1.67
C ASP A 113 -36.38 -61.08 -0.97
N GLY A 114 -37.29 -60.73 -1.86
CA GLY A 114 -38.67 -61.24 -1.84
C GLY A 114 -39.64 -60.65 -0.84
N LEU A 115 -40.59 -59.93 -1.31
CA LEU A 115 -42.02 -60.16 -1.23
C LEU A 115 -42.80 -58.83 -1.39
N ALA A 116 -43.71 -58.86 -2.29
CA ALA A 116 -44.63 -57.76 -2.62
C ALA A 116 -45.65 -57.48 -1.52
N SER A 117 -45.98 -56.20 -1.32
CA SER A 117 -47.31 -55.77 -0.93
C SER A 117 -47.54 -54.28 -1.29
N PRO A 118 -48.73 -53.94 -1.77
CA PRO A 118 -48.99 -52.64 -2.38
C PRO A 118 -49.63 -51.67 -1.41
N GLY A 119 -49.34 -50.39 -1.65
CA GLY A 119 -50.15 -49.31 -1.09
C GLY A 119 -49.39 -48.34 -0.16
N GLY A 120 -48.89 -47.28 -0.72
CA GLY A 120 -48.40 -46.12 0.04
C GLY A 120 -48.16 -44.94 -0.90
N LEU A 121 -49.05 -43.99 -0.91
CA LEU A 121 -48.91 -42.71 -1.61
C LEU A 121 -47.55 -42.07 -1.30
N ALA A 122 -46.67 -42.01 -2.30
CA ALA A 122 -45.47 -41.20 -2.24
C ALA A 122 -45.85 -39.75 -2.43
N THR A 123 -45.84 -39.00 -1.34
CA THR A 123 -45.90 -37.53 -1.32
C THR A 123 -44.62 -36.97 -1.96
N SER A 124 -44.78 -36.40 -3.13
CA SER A 124 -43.76 -35.66 -3.90
C SER A 124 -43.37 -34.36 -3.23
N THR A 125 -42.48 -34.41 -2.21
CA THR A 125 -41.92 -33.22 -1.54
C THR A 125 -40.44 -32.96 -1.88
N ASP A 126 -39.77 -33.82 -2.62
CA ASP A 126 -38.33 -33.67 -2.91
C ASP A 126 -38.03 -32.86 -4.18
N THR A 127 -39.02 -32.50 -4.99
CA THR A 127 -38.80 -31.73 -6.22
C THR A 127 -38.89 -30.21 -6.04
N LEU A 128 -39.40 -29.72 -4.91
CA LEU A 128 -39.56 -28.28 -4.63
C LEU A 128 -38.35 -27.66 -3.94
N SER A 129 -37.49 -28.43 -3.24
CA SER A 129 -36.30 -27.91 -2.57
C SER A 129 -35.11 -27.65 -3.52
N SER A 130 -34.93 -28.45 -4.56
CA SER A 130 -33.85 -28.26 -5.53
C SER A 130 -34.07 -27.06 -6.46
N GLY A 131 -35.31 -26.69 -6.74
CA GLY A 131 -35.67 -25.55 -7.59
C GLY A 131 -35.46 -24.20 -6.91
N THR A 132 -35.66 -24.11 -5.58
CA THR A 132 -35.51 -22.86 -4.82
C THR A 132 -34.04 -22.54 -4.53
N GLU A 133 -33.20 -23.54 -4.30
CA GLU A 133 -31.73 -23.36 -4.09
C GLU A 133 -31.02 -22.93 -5.37
N THR A 134 -31.34 -23.50 -6.51
CA THR A 134 -30.76 -23.11 -7.81
C THR A 134 -31.16 -21.70 -8.26
N THR A 135 -32.38 -21.25 -7.95
CA THR A 135 -32.84 -19.89 -8.24
C THR A 135 -32.14 -18.85 -7.33
N THR A 136 -31.81 -19.19 -6.09
CA THR A 136 -31.15 -18.28 -5.14
C THR A 136 -29.65 -18.14 -5.44
N GLU A 137 -28.94 -19.21 -5.86
CA GLU A 137 -27.55 -19.15 -6.32
C GLU A 137 -27.43 -18.35 -7.63
N ALA A 138 -28.30 -18.58 -8.59
CA ALA A 138 -28.34 -17.82 -9.85
C ALA A 138 -28.61 -16.32 -9.61
N GLY A 139 -29.42 -15.97 -8.63
CA GLY A 139 -29.69 -14.59 -8.21
C GLY A 139 -28.44 -13.91 -7.62
N ALA A 140 -27.68 -14.59 -6.75
CA ALA A 140 -26.46 -14.05 -6.17
C ALA A 140 -25.34 -13.85 -7.21
N ASP A 141 -25.22 -14.74 -8.19
CA ASP A 141 -24.27 -14.60 -9.31
C ASP A 141 -24.67 -13.44 -10.26
N ALA A 142 -25.96 -13.25 -10.48
CA ALA A 142 -26.48 -12.13 -11.26
C ALA A 142 -26.21 -10.79 -10.57
N GLU A 143 -26.44 -10.70 -9.24
CA GLU A 143 -26.14 -9.49 -8.44
C GLU A 143 -24.64 -9.15 -8.48
N ALA A 144 -23.75 -10.14 -8.26
CA ALA A 144 -22.31 -9.94 -8.32
C ALA A 144 -21.85 -9.49 -9.72
N SER A 145 -22.39 -10.10 -10.78
CA SER A 145 -22.10 -9.72 -12.17
C SER A 145 -22.61 -8.30 -12.48
N GLN A 146 -23.78 -7.92 -11.98
CA GLN A 146 -24.34 -6.59 -12.15
C GLN A 146 -23.51 -5.51 -11.44
N ILE A 147 -23.07 -5.77 -10.21
CA ILE A 147 -22.21 -4.86 -9.45
C ILE A 147 -20.86 -4.68 -10.16
N ALA A 148 -20.23 -5.78 -10.59
CA ALA A 148 -18.96 -5.75 -11.33
C ALA A 148 -19.11 -4.98 -12.66
N SER A 149 -20.19 -5.21 -13.39
CA SER A 149 -20.53 -4.51 -14.64
C SER A 149 -20.72 -3.01 -14.41
N ALA A 150 -21.49 -2.62 -13.40
CA ALA A 150 -21.72 -1.22 -13.08
C ALA A 150 -20.41 -0.51 -12.69
N LEU A 151 -19.56 -1.15 -11.88
CA LEU A 151 -18.25 -0.60 -11.49
C LEU A 151 -17.34 -0.40 -12.69
N LEU A 152 -17.21 -1.40 -13.56
CA LEU A 152 -16.41 -1.30 -14.79
C LEU A 152 -16.94 -0.21 -15.72
N THR A 153 -18.28 -0.14 -15.91
CA THR A 153 -18.90 0.87 -16.78
C THR A 153 -18.65 2.27 -16.23
N TRP A 154 -18.87 2.51 -14.93
CA TRP A 154 -18.59 3.80 -14.32
C TRP A 154 -17.11 4.17 -14.38
N THR A 155 -16.20 3.20 -14.21
CA THR A 155 -14.76 3.42 -14.38
C THR A 155 -14.44 3.94 -15.77
N VAL A 156 -14.96 3.30 -16.82
CA VAL A 156 -14.73 3.73 -18.21
C VAL A 156 -15.37 5.09 -18.47
N VAL A 157 -16.62 5.28 -18.07
CA VAL A 157 -17.40 6.52 -18.33
C VAL A 157 -16.77 7.73 -17.63
N LEU A 158 -16.24 7.58 -16.42
CA LEU A 158 -15.63 8.68 -15.66
C LEU A 158 -14.16 8.91 -16.02
N LEU A 159 -13.37 7.83 -16.15
CA LEU A 159 -11.93 7.97 -16.30
C LEU A 159 -11.48 8.17 -17.75
N THR A 160 -12.29 7.80 -18.75
CA THR A 160 -11.97 8.12 -20.15
C THR A 160 -12.01 9.63 -20.40
N PRO A 161 -13.08 10.38 -20.04
CA PRO A 161 -13.07 11.83 -20.17
C PRO A 161 -11.98 12.50 -19.32
N ALA A 162 -11.72 11.99 -18.10
CA ALA A 162 -10.64 12.49 -17.25
C ALA A 162 -9.26 12.30 -17.92
N SER A 163 -9.00 11.14 -18.50
CA SER A 163 -7.78 10.84 -19.26
C SER A 163 -7.63 11.79 -20.47
N LEU A 164 -8.71 11.97 -21.25
CA LEU A 164 -8.73 12.90 -22.38
C LEU A 164 -8.50 14.35 -21.94
N LEU A 165 -9.11 14.77 -20.84
CA LEU A 165 -8.93 16.11 -20.28
C LEU A 165 -7.47 16.35 -19.88
N ILE A 166 -6.81 15.37 -19.23
CA ILE A 166 -5.39 15.45 -18.90
C ILE A 166 -4.54 15.58 -20.16
N ALA A 167 -4.84 14.78 -21.20
CA ALA A 167 -4.11 14.85 -22.46
C ALA A 167 -4.28 16.22 -23.15
N LEU A 168 -5.48 16.76 -23.14
CA LEU A 168 -5.78 18.10 -23.69
C LEU A 168 -5.12 19.22 -22.89
N LEU A 169 -5.11 19.09 -21.56
CA LEU A 169 -4.51 20.06 -20.65
C LEU A 169 -3.03 19.77 -20.32
N ALA A 170 -2.38 18.82 -21.04
CA ALA A 170 -1.02 18.40 -20.73
C ALA A 170 -0.02 19.57 -20.73
N ARG A 171 -0.13 20.49 -21.69
CA ARG A 171 0.77 21.66 -21.77
C ARG A 171 0.53 22.68 -20.65
N PRO A 172 -0.69 23.17 -20.37
CA PRO A 172 -0.91 24.07 -19.25
C PRO A 172 -0.61 23.44 -17.89
N LEU A 173 -0.90 22.13 -17.69
CA LEU A 173 -0.53 21.42 -16.47
C LEU A 173 0.99 21.34 -16.30
N ALA A 174 1.73 20.94 -17.34
CA ALA A 174 3.19 20.91 -17.31
C ALA A 174 3.76 22.32 -17.04
N ALA A 175 3.22 23.36 -17.67
CA ALA A 175 3.64 24.74 -17.45
C ALA A 175 3.40 25.21 -16.01
N ALA A 176 2.26 24.85 -15.41
CA ALA A 176 1.94 25.19 -14.04
C ALA A 176 2.81 24.46 -13.02
N LEU A 177 3.02 23.14 -13.21
CA LEU A 177 3.79 22.31 -12.29
C LEU A 177 5.30 22.52 -12.39
N LEU A 178 5.81 22.98 -13.55
CA LEU A 178 7.22 23.28 -13.78
C LEU A 178 7.48 24.80 -13.82
N ALA A 179 6.56 25.62 -13.32
CA ALA A 179 6.72 27.06 -13.32
C ALA A 179 7.98 27.48 -12.54
N GLY A 180 8.90 28.18 -13.22
CA GLY A 180 10.08 28.74 -12.59
C GLY A 180 11.12 27.72 -12.13
N VAL A 181 11.24 26.55 -12.79
CA VAL A 181 12.27 25.54 -12.45
C VAL A 181 13.67 26.08 -12.70
N PRO A 182 14.44 26.43 -11.65
CA PRO A 182 15.81 26.89 -11.82
C PRO A 182 16.70 25.82 -12.46
N ASN A 183 17.70 26.26 -13.22
CA ASN A 183 18.72 25.43 -13.86
C ASN A 183 18.22 24.44 -14.94
N CYS A 184 16.96 24.58 -15.39
CA CYS A 184 16.43 23.85 -16.54
C CYS A 184 15.87 24.85 -17.57
N ALA A 185 16.08 24.58 -18.86
CA ALA A 185 15.46 25.35 -19.92
C ALA A 185 13.92 25.19 -19.84
N GLN A 186 13.23 26.22 -19.39
CA GLN A 186 11.78 26.21 -19.08
C GLN A 186 10.95 25.70 -20.25
N SER A 187 11.18 26.21 -21.47
CA SER A 187 10.44 25.80 -22.65
C SER A 187 10.63 24.33 -22.99
N ALA A 188 11.87 23.83 -22.89
CA ALA A 188 12.18 22.42 -23.14
C ALA A 188 11.55 21.53 -22.05
N ALA A 189 11.64 21.92 -20.77
CA ALA A 189 11.07 21.16 -19.67
C ALA A 189 9.53 21.03 -19.81
N VAL A 190 8.84 22.10 -20.13
CA VAL A 190 7.39 22.10 -20.38
C VAL A 190 7.04 21.25 -21.61
N THR A 191 7.81 21.38 -22.70
CA THR A 191 7.54 20.62 -23.93
C THR A 191 7.72 19.11 -23.73
N VAL A 192 8.82 18.68 -23.13
CA VAL A 192 9.09 17.26 -22.84
C VAL A 192 8.06 16.70 -21.84
N SER A 193 7.82 17.43 -20.74
CA SER A 193 6.84 16.99 -19.74
C SER A 193 5.42 16.92 -20.30
N SER A 194 5.00 17.84 -21.16
CA SER A 194 3.66 17.81 -21.79
C SER A 194 3.50 16.62 -22.74
N ARG A 195 4.53 16.30 -23.54
CA ARG A 195 4.51 15.09 -24.39
C ARG A 195 4.45 13.81 -23.58
N MET A 196 5.27 13.70 -22.53
CA MET A 196 5.22 12.57 -21.60
C MET A 196 3.85 12.45 -20.93
N LEU A 197 3.28 13.56 -20.47
CA LEU A 197 1.96 13.59 -19.83
C LEU A 197 0.83 13.13 -20.77
N MET A 198 0.90 13.48 -22.06
CA MET A 198 -0.05 12.94 -23.06
C MET A 198 0.04 11.41 -23.16
N VAL A 199 1.25 10.85 -23.14
CA VAL A 199 1.46 9.39 -23.16
C VAL A 199 1.06 8.74 -21.82
N PHE A 200 1.16 9.46 -20.71
CA PHE A 200 0.75 8.97 -19.38
C PHE A 200 -0.75 9.11 -19.14
N ALA A 201 -1.45 9.99 -19.82
CA ALA A 201 -2.88 10.22 -19.61
C ALA A 201 -3.74 8.94 -19.63
N PRO A 202 -3.55 7.96 -20.56
CA PRO A 202 -4.28 6.69 -20.55
C PRO A 202 -4.07 5.85 -19.27
N GLN A 203 -3.00 6.10 -18.49
CA GLN A 203 -2.74 5.36 -17.25
C GLN A 203 -3.88 5.54 -16.24
N VAL A 204 -4.56 6.69 -16.23
CA VAL A 204 -5.71 6.96 -15.36
C VAL A 204 -6.81 5.93 -15.57
N LEU A 205 -7.16 5.64 -16.80
CA LEU A 205 -8.14 4.61 -17.15
C LEU A 205 -7.63 3.21 -16.80
N LEU A 206 -6.36 2.91 -17.14
CA LEU A 206 -5.74 1.62 -16.87
C LEU A 206 -5.68 1.33 -15.37
N TYR A 207 -5.32 2.30 -14.55
CA TYR A 207 -5.33 2.19 -13.10
C TYR A 207 -6.73 1.89 -12.56
N GLY A 208 -7.76 2.62 -13.02
CA GLY A 208 -9.13 2.38 -12.62
C GLY A 208 -9.61 0.96 -12.95
N LEU A 209 -9.31 0.49 -14.17
CA LEU A 209 -9.61 -0.87 -14.59
C LEU A 209 -8.89 -1.92 -13.73
N ALA A 210 -7.59 -1.73 -13.46
CA ALA A 210 -6.80 -2.64 -12.61
C ALA A 210 -7.44 -2.80 -11.24
N VAL A 211 -7.86 -1.69 -10.61
CA VAL A 211 -8.47 -1.67 -9.27
C VAL A 211 -9.78 -2.45 -9.23
N VAL A 212 -10.67 -2.23 -10.20
CA VAL A 212 -11.94 -2.96 -10.26
C VAL A 212 -11.70 -4.45 -10.48
N LEU A 213 -10.78 -4.81 -11.39
CA LEU A 213 -10.40 -6.21 -11.61
C LEU A 213 -9.80 -6.85 -10.35
N TYR A 214 -8.95 -6.13 -9.60
CA TYR A 214 -8.43 -6.62 -8.32
C TYR A 214 -9.54 -6.82 -7.30
N GLY A 215 -10.49 -5.90 -7.18
CA GLY A 215 -11.64 -6.04 -6.31
C GLY A 215 -12.49 -7.27 -6.65
N ILE A 216 -12.75 -7.50 -7.93
CA ILE A 216 -13.47 -8.70 -8.42
C ILE A 216 -12.70 -9.98 -8.07
N LEU A 217 -11.40 -10.04 -8.35
CA LEU A 217 -10.57 -11.21 -8.06
C LEU A 217 -10.48 -11.49 -6.56
N GLN A 218 -10.28 -10.46 -5.74
CA GLN A 218 -10.22 -10.58 -4.27
C GLN A 218 -11.56 -11.06 -3.68
N ALA A 219 -12.68 -10.56 -4.18
CA ALA A 219 -14.01 -11.03 -3.77
C ALA A 219 -14.21 -12.53 -4.06
N HIS A 220 -13.61 -13.03 -5.15
CA HIS A 220 -13.61 -14.46 -5.50
C HIS A 220 -12.43 -15.24 -4.90
N ARG A 221 -11.75 -14.69 -3.87
CA ARG A 221 -10.60 -15.30 -3.18
C ARG A 221 -9.40 -15.62 -4.09
N ARG A 222 -9.26 -14.91 -5.21
CA ARG A 222 -8.11 -15.03 -6.14
C ARG A 222 -7.12 -13.90 -5.90
N PHE A 223 -6.19 -14.09 -4.97
CA PHE A 223 -5.27 -13.04 -4.52
C PHE A 223 -3.93 -13.03 -5.30
N THR A 224 -3.60 -14.09 -6.03
CA THR A 224 -2.28 -14.24 -6.68
C THR A 224 -2.04 -13.21 -7.77
N ALA A 225 -3.00 -12.98 -8.67
CA ALA A 225 -2.85 -12.01 -9.74
C ALA A 225 -2.72 -10.56 -9.22
N PRO A 226 -3.57 -10.06 -8.31
CA PRO A 226 -3.38 -8.78 -7.66
C PRO A 226 -2.04 -8.63 -6.93
N ALA A 227 -1.50 -9.70 -6.35
CA ALA A 227 -0.23 -9.68 -5.65
C ALA A 227 0.98 -9.65 -6.61
N LEU A 228 0.92 -10.35 -7.76
CA LEU A 228 1.98 -10.42 -8.76
C LEU A 228 2.01 -9.22 -9.70
N ALA A 229 0.89 -8.56 -9.93
CA ALA A 229 0.79 -7.49 -10.91
C ALA A 229 1.78 -6.34 -10.68
N PRO A 230 2.01 -5.83 -9.44
CA PRO A 230 3.02 -4.80 -9.20
C PRO A 230 4.46 -5.26 -9.50
N VAL A 231 4.76 -6.56 -9.33
CA VAL A 231 6.08 -7.13 -9.67
C VAL A 231 6.31 -7.02 -11.16
N VAL A 232 5.38 -7.52 -11.97
CA VAL A 232 5.52 -7.51 -13.43
C VAL A 232 5.50 -6.08 -13.98
N SER A 233 4.63 -5.23 -13.46
CA SER A 233 4.63 -3.80 -13.80
C SER A 233 6.00 -3.16 -13.58
N SER A 234 6.58 -3.38 -12.38
CA SER A 234 7.90 -2.83 -12.06
C SER A 234 9.00 -3.40 -12.96
N LEU A 235 8.95 -4.68 -13.32
CA LEU A 235 9.92 -5.29 -14.24
C LEU A 235 9.84 -4.68 -15.65
N VAL A 236 8.63 -4.45 -16.18
CA VAL A 236 8.42 -3.78 -17.48
C VAL A 236 9.03 -2.37 -17.45
N VAL A 237 8.79 -1.62 -16.37
CA VAL A 237 9.34 -0.27 -16.22
C VAL A 237 10.87 -0.30 -16.09
N ILE A 238 11.44 -1.27 -15.35
CA ILE A 238 12.90 -1.46 -15.26
C ILE A 238 13.49 -1.69 -16.65
N VAL A 239 12.89 -2.56 -17.45
CA VAL A 239 13.34 -2.80 -18.84
C VAL A 239 13.32 -1.51 -19.66
N ALA A 240 12.26 -0.70 -19.54
CA ALA A 240 12.18 0.60 -20.22
C ALA A 240 13.28 1.58 -19.77
N TYR A 241 13.61 1.64 -18.47
CA TYR A 241 14.70 2.47 -17.96
C TYR A 241 16.07 2.00 -18.46
N LEU A 242 16.30 0.70 -18.54
CA LEU A 242 17.54 0.15 -19.08
C LEU A 242 17.66 0.39 -20.60
N ALA A 243 16.56 0.21 -21.34
CA ALA A 243 16.51 0.48 -22.78
C ALA A 243 16.64 1.97 -23.13
N PHE A 244 16.29 2.87 -22.20
CA PHE A 244 16.53 4.31 -22.35
C PHE A 244 18.01 4.66 -22.46
N VAL A 245 18.90 3.95 -21.74
CA VAL A 245 20.34 4.29 -21.66
C VAL A 245 21.00 4.37 -23.04
N PRO A 246 20.96 3.34 -23.91
CA PRO A 246 21.55 3.42 -25.24
C PRO A 246 20.84 4.44 -26.15
N LEU A 247 19.55 4.67 -25.97
CA LEU A 247 18.78 5.62 -26.80
C LEU A 247 19.07 7.08 -26.45
N SER A 248 19.47 7.36 -25.21
CA SER A 248 19.75 8.71 -24.74
C SER A 248 21.09 9.28 -25.23
N ALA A 249 21.97 8.45 -25.76
CA ALA A 249 23.30 8.84 -26.29
C ALA A 249 24.10 9.78 -25.35
N GLY A 250 23.95 9.64 -24.04
CA GLY A 250 24.61 10.49 -23.03
C GLY A 250 24.02 11.90 -22.86
N SER A 251 22.88 12.20 -23.46
CA SER A 251 22.25 13.54 -23.46
C SER A 251 21.46 13.88 -22.17
N HIS A 252 21.53 13.05 -21.12
CA HIS A 252 20.70 13.18 -19.90
C HIS A 252 20.78 14.55 -19.22
N GLY A 253 21.92 15.24 -19.31
CA GLY A 253 22.11 16.57 -18.70
C GLY A 253 21.57 17.73 -19.52
N ARG A 254 21.27 17.53 -20.81
CA ARG A 254 20.80 18.58 -21.74
C ARG A 254 19.45 18.20 -22.32
N LEU A 255 18.40 18.61 -21.66
CA LEU A 255 17.01 18.23 -21.98
C LEU A 255 16.65 18.49 -23.46
N ALA A 256 17.14 19.59 -24.06
CA ALA A 256 16.88 19.93 -25.45
C ALA A 256 17.54 18.97 -26.47
N LEU A 257 18.52 18.17 -26.05
CA LEU A 257 19.24 17.23 -26.91
C LEU A 257 18.77 15.77 -26.73
N VAL A 258 17.81 15.53 -25.84
CA VAL A 258 17.27 14.17 -25.62
C VAL A 258 16.50 13.74 -26.87
N PRO A 259 16.88 12.62 -27.51
CA PRO A 259 16.15 12.12 -28.67
C PRO A 259 14.70 11.76 -28.34
N LEU A 260 13.78 11.99 -29.27
CA LEU A 260 12.37 11.65 -29.08
C LEU A 260 12.17 10.14 -28.79
N SER A 261 12.98 9.28 -29.40
CA SER A 261 12.97 7.83 -29.14
C SER A 261 13.27 7.48 -27.68
N ALA A 262 14.23 8.18 -27.05
CA ALA A 262 14.55 8.01 -25.65
C ALA A 262 13.43 8.52 -24.75
N GLU A 263 12.84 9.67 -25.05
CA GLU A 263 11.69 10.24 -24.35
C GLU A 263 10.46 9.30 -24.44
N LEU A 264 10.17 8.77 -25.62
CA LEU A 264 9.08 7.82 -25.84
C LEU A 264 9.35 6.48 -25.12
N MET A 265 10.59 6.00 -25.10
CA MET A 265 10.94 4.77 -24.37
C MET A 265 10.59 4.89 -22.89
N LEU A 266 10.89 6.02 -22.23
CA LEU A 266 10.52 6.26 -20.84
C LEU A 266 9.01 6.33 -20.65
N SER A 267 8.33 7.11 -21.49
CA SER A 267 6.89 7.38 -21.30
C SER A 267 6.01 6.21 -21.72
N VAL A 268 6.26 5.60 -22.88
CA VAL A 268 5.52 4.41 -23.35
C VAL A 268 5.84 3.20 -22.49
N GLY A 269 7.11 3.00 -22.11
CA GLY A 269 7.52 1.90 -21.25
C GLY A 269 6.87 1.96 -19.87
N THR A 270 6.75 3.15 -19.29
CA THR A 270 6.04 3.33 -18.01
C THR A 270 4.54 3.06 -18.19
N THR A 271 3.92 3.54 -19.25
CA THR A 271 2.51 3.26 -19.55
C THR A 271 2.28 1.77 -19.81
N ALA A 272 3.21 1.08 -20.50
CA ALA A 272 3.17 -0.38 -20.68
C ALA A 272 3.26 -1.11 -19.34
N GLY A 273 4.06 -0.62 -18.40
CA GLY A 273 4.09 -1.13 -17.02
C GLY A 273 2.73 -1.04 -16.33
N VAL A 274 2.03 0.07 -16.50
CA VAL A 274 0.66 0.23 -15.96
C VAL A 274 -0.34 -0.68 -16.72
N ALA A 275 -0.21 -0.82 -18.03
CA ALA A 275 -1.02 -1.75 -18.81
C ALA A 275 -0.83 -3.20 -18.35
N ALA A 276 0.38 -3.59 -17.95
CA ALA A 276 0.66 -4.91 -17.41
C ALA A 276 -0.13 -5.22 -16.13
N LEU A 277 -0.45 -4.22 -15.29
CA LEU A 277 -1.33 -4.39 -14.12
C LEU A 277 -2.71 -4.92 -14.52
N VAL A 278 -3.27 -4.33 -15.59
CA VAL A 278 -4.58 -4.73 -16.13
C VAL A 278 -4.50 -6.11 -16.78
N LEU A 279 -3.50 -6.35 -17.63
CA LEU A 279 -3.36 -7.60 -18.39
C LEU A 279 -3.22 -8.82 -17.50
N ILE A 280 -2.45 -8.73 -16.41
CA ILE A 280 -2.28 -9.83 -15.45
C ILE A 280 -3.58 -10.14 -14.71
N ALA A 281 -4.38 -9.12 -14.39
CA ALA A 281 -5.66 -9.33 -13.73
C ALA A 281 -6.75 -9.80 -14.69
N LEU A 282 -6.68 -9.41 -15.96
CA LEU A 282 -7.71 -9.67 -16.96
C LEU A 282 -7.89 -11.17 -17.24
N GLY A 283 -6.78 -11.92 -17.42
CA GLY A 283 -6.84 -13.36 -17.69
C GLY A 283 -7.60 -14.15 -16.62
N PRO A 284 -7.22 -14.06 -15.33
CA PRO A 284 -7.98 -14.68 -14.24
C PRO A 284 -9.41 -14.15 -14.09
N ALA A 285 -9.67 -12.88 -14.40
CA ALA A 285 -11.02 -12.29 -14.34
C ALA A 285 -11.95 -12.87 -15.42
N ILE A 286 -11.47 -13.02 -16.65
CA ILE A 286 -12.23 -13.66 -17.74
C ILE A 286 -12.59 -15.10 -17.37
N ARG A 287 -11.69 -15.84 -16.71
CA ARG A 287 -11.93 -17.21 -16.25
C ARG A 287 -13.03 -17.35 -15.17
N LEU A 288 -13.46 -16.24 -14.58
CA LEU A 288 -14.62 -16.23 -13.67
C LEU A 288 -15.96 -16.34 -14.42
N ARG A 289 -15.95 -16.18 -15.75
CA ARG A 289 -17.14 -16.26 -16.61
C ARG A 289 -18.30 -15.36 -16.16
N LEU A 290 -17.96 -14.20 -15.56
CA LEU A 290 -18.98 -13.21 -15.19
C LEU A 290 -19.65 -12.67 -16.45
N ARG A 291 -20.96 -12.54 -16.42
CA ARG A 291 -21.73 -11.95 -17.53
C ARG A 291 -21.66 -10.42 -17.40
N LEU A 292 -20.53 -9.85 -17.86
CA LEU A 292 -20.34 -8.41 -17.86
C LEU A 292 -21.16 -7.76 -18.98
N ARG A 293 -21.99 -6.79 -18.62
CA ARG A 293 -22.79 -5.99 -19.55
C ARG A 293 -22.65 -4.52 -19.16
N PRO A 294 -22.57 -3.56 -20.10
CA PRO A 294 -22.55 -2.14 -19.75
C PRO A 294 -23.83 -1.76 -19.01
N VAL A 295 -23.72 -1.46 -17.70
CA VAL A 295 -24.85 -1.09 -16.84
C VAL A 295 -24.44 0.09 -15.97
N LEU A 296 -25.25 1.16 -15.95
CA LEU A 296 -25.03 2.34 -15.13
C LEU A 296 -25.77 2.29 -13.77
N ARG A 297 -26.69 1.35 -13.59
CA ARG A 297 -27.50 1.23 -12.38
C ARG A 297 -26.94 0.21 -11.43
N PHE A 298 -26.73 0.61 -10.18
CA PHE A 298 -26.43 -0.30 -9.09
C PHE A 298 -27.72 -0.94 -8.56
N PRO A 299 -27.64 -2.15 -7.97
CA PRO A 299 -28.75 -2.71 -7.20
C PRO A 299 -29.19 -1.75 -6.08
N ASP A 300 -30.46 -1.85 -5.66
CA ASP A 300 -31.07 -0.97 -4.66
C ASP A 300 -30.29 -0.99 -3.33
N GLY A 301 -30.08 0.19 -2.75
CA GLY A 301 -29.36 0.39 -1.49
C GLY A 301 -27.83 0.37 -1.59
N VAL A 302 -27.24 -0.24 -2.62
CA VAL A 302 -25.79 -0.34 -2.80
C VAL A 302 -25.18 1.05 -3.04
N ALA A 303 -25.76 1.86 -3.88
CA ALA A 303 -25.27 3.19 -4.23
C ALA A 303 -25.15 4.14 -3.01
N ARG A 304 -26.09 4.07 -2.05
CA ARG A 304 -26.03 4.90 -0.83
C ARG A 304 -24.90 4.47 0.09
N ARG A 305 -24.69 3.15 0.24
CA ARG A 305 -23.61 2.58 1.06
C ARG A 305 -22.25 2.90 0.47
N VAL A 306 -22.10 2.75 -0.85
CA VAL A 306 -20.90 3.11 -1.60
C VAL A 306 -20.55 4.58 -1.40
N ARG A 307 -21.50 5.50 -1.61
CA ARG A 307 -21.27 6.95 -1.45
C ARG A 307 -20.83 7.33 -0.03
N GLY A 308 -21.46 6.76 1.00
CA GLY A 308 -21.12 7.09 2.39
C GLY A 308 -19.70 6.65 2.79
N LEU A 309 -19.26 5.47 2.35
CA LEU A 309 -17.90 4.97 2.61
C LEU A 309 -16.85 5.69 1.74
N ALA A 310 -17.18 5.94 0.48
CA ALA A 310 -16.31 6.61 -0.46
C ALA A 310 -16.00 8.06 -0.05
N ALA A 311 -16.98 8.81 0.47
CA ALA A 311 -16.79 10.22 0.83
C ALA A 311 -15.69 10.42 1.89
N VAL A 312 -15.63 9.55 2.90
CA VAL A 312 -14.63 9.62 3.98
C VAL A 312 -13.24 9.31 3.46
N GLY A 313 -13.10 8.25 2.66
CA GLY A 313 -11.82 7.87 2.03
C GLY A 313 -11.36 8.92 1.03
N PHE A 314 -12.28 9.43 0.19
CA PHE A 314 -12.02 10.47 -0.81
C PHE A 314 -11.45 11.75 -0.18
N ALA A 315 -12.06 12.26 0.90
CA ALA A 315 -11.57 13.46 1.58
C ALA A 315 -10.12 13.31 2.08
N THR A 316 -9.78 12.12 2.62
CA THR A 316 -8.42 11.83 3.11
C THR A 316 -7.40 11.87 1.99
N LEU A 317 -7.73 11.29 0.83
CA LEU A 317 -6.82 11.21 -0.31
C LEU A 317 -6.69 12.54 -1.03
N VAL A 318 -7.79 13.27 -1.20
CA VAL A 318 -7.74 14.64 -1.75
C VAL A 318 -6.83 15.53 -0.91
N ALA A 319 -6.89 15.42 0.42
CA ALA A 319 -6.00 16.20 1.29
C ALA A 319 -4.52 15.77 1.14
N GLN A 320 -4.24 14.46 1.02
CA GLN A 320 -2.91 13.93 0.77
C GLN A 320 -2.36 14.40 -0.59
N ASP A 321 -3.16 14.27 -1.64
CA ASP A 321 -2.73 14.62 -3.00
C ASP A 321 -2.60 16.13 -3.20
N ALA A 322 -3.42 16.93 -2.51
CA ALA A 322 -3.25 18.38 -2.47
C ALA A 322 -1.90 18.76 -1.81
N ALA A 323 -1.52 18.08 -0.72
CA ALA A 323 -0.20 18.27 -0.12
C ALA A 323 0.92 17.86 -1.09
N LEU A 324 0.77 16.75 -1.82
CA LEU A 324 1.75 16.30 -2.81
C LEU A 324 1.89 17.30 -3.97
N VAL A 325 0.80 17.88 -4.46
CA VAL A 325 0.84 18.95 -5.49
C VAL A 325 1.59 20.18 -4.94
N ALA A 326 1.33 20.58 -3.70
CA ALA A 326 2.05 21.69 -3.08
C ALA A 326 3.56 21.39 -2.98
N VAL A 327 3.94 20.18 -2.56
CA VAL A 327 5.33 19.70 -2.56
C VAL A 327 5.96 19.81 -3.94
N MET A 328 5.28 19.34 -5.00
CA MET A 328 5.80 19.39 -6.36
C MET A 328 6.06 20.82 -6.84
N VAL A 329 5.09 21.70 -6.62
CA VAL A 329 5.20 23.12 -7.01
C VAL A 329 6.34 23.81 -6.25
N LEU A 330 6.41 23.59 -4.93
CA LEU A 330 7.46 24.18 -4.08
C LEU A 330 8.85 23.63 -4.40
N ALA A 331 8.98 22.31 -4.59
CA ALA A 331 10.23 21.65 -4.97
C ALA A 331 10.74 22.20 -6.32
N ASN A 332 9.87 22.23 -7.32
CA ASN A 332 10.21 22.70 -8.66
C ASN A 332 10.56 24.19 -8.68
N SER A 333 9.77 25.05 -8.03
CA SER A 333 9.97 26.51 -8.07
C SER A 333 11.11 27.02 -7.17
N ARG A 334 11.38 26.35 -6.04
CA ARG A 334 12.35 26.84 -5.04
C ARG A 334 13.76 26.24 -5.18
N GLN A 335 13.86 25.01 -5.59
CA GLN A 335 15.15 24.35 -5.86
C GLN A 335 15.35 24.04 -7.34
N GLY A 336 14.31 23.53 -8.03
CA GLY A 336 14.31 23.19 -9.44
C GLY A 336 14.84 21.79 -9.72
N GLN A 337 15.91 21.73 -10.53
CA GLN A 337 16.47 20.47 -11.02
C GLN A 337 16.64 19.41 -9.92
N GLY A 338 16.00 18.26 -10.09
CA GLY A 338 16.15 17.09 -9.23
C GLY A 338 15.37 17.12 -7.92
N ALA A 339 14.79 18.26 -7.52
CA ALA A 339 14.15 18.38 -6.20
C ALA A 339 12.98 17.39 -5.99
N VAL A 340 12.06 17.29 -6.96
CA VAL A 340 10.95 16.32 -6.91
C VAL A 340 11.46 14.88 -6.90
N VAL A 341 12.52 14.59 -7.65
CA VAL A 341 13.12 13.26 -7.70
C VAL A 341 13.71 12.88 -6.34
N LEU A 342 14.49 13.77 -5.73
CA LEU A 342 15.07 13.56 -4.39
C LEU A 342 13.98 13.41 -3.31
N TYR A 343 12.90 14.19 -3.42
CA TYR A 343 11.74 14.03 -2.53
C TYR A 343 11.10 12.64 -2.69
N ASN A 344 10.91 12.17 -3.93
CA ASN A 344 10.35 10.86 -4.20
C ASN A 344 11.25 9.73 -3.63
N TYR A 345 12.59 9.85 -3.74
CA TYR A 345 13.50 8.91 -3.07
C TYR A 345 13.34 8.94 -1.55
N GLY A 346 13.18 10.15 -0.97
CA GLY A 346 12.88 10.33 0.47
C GLY A 346 11.60 9.59 0.87
N TRP A 347 10.55 9.79 0.11
CA TRP A 347 9.25 9.17 0.34
C TRP A 347 9.29 7.64 0.19
N GLN A 348 9.99 7.12 -0.81
CA GLN A 348 10.19 5.67 -0.99
C GLN A 348 10.94 5.05 0.19
N MET A 349 12.04 5.68 0.63
CA MET A 349 12.79 5.19 1.79
C MET A 349 12.01 5.25 3.09
N PHE A 350 11.16 6.26 3.26
CA PHE A 350 10.21 6.36 4.37
C PHE A 350 9.19 5.19 4.37
N PHE A 351 8.71 4.78 3.19
CA PHE A 351 7.75 3.68 3.08
C PHE A 351 8.33 2.29 3.35
N VAL A 352 9.64 2.07 3.18
CA VAL A 352 10.27 0.75 3.37
C VAL A 352 10.09 0.23 4.81
N PRO A 353 10.56 0.92 5.86
CA PRO A 353 10.35 0.45 7.23
C PRO A 353 8.86 0.43 7.63
N TYR A 354 8.04 1.35 7.16
CA TYR A 354 6.60 1.33 7.41
C TYR A 354 5.94 0.07 6.85
N ALA A 355 6.19 -0.26 5.58
CA ALA A 355 5.58 -1.41 4.92
C ALA A 355 6.03 -2.75 5.50
N VAL A 356 7.29 -2.85 5.92
CA VAL A 356 7.87 -4.09 6.46
C VAL A 356 7.48 -4.28 7.94
N LEU A 357 7.46 -3.22 8.71
CA LEU A 357 7.34 -3.29 10.17
C LEU A 357 5.93 -2.93 10.68
N ALA A 358 5.35 -1.80 10.25
CA ALA A 358 4.10 -1.29 10.82
C ALA A 358 2.84 -1.92 10.20
N VAL A 359 2.82 -2.14 8.88
CA VAL A 359 1.66 -2.68 8.17
C VAL A 359 1.25 -4.07 8.66
N PRO A 360 2.16 -5.05 8.86
CA PRO A 360 1.78 -6.37 9.38
C PRO A 360 1.11 -6.32 10.74
N ILE A 361 1.59 -5.46 11.65
CA ILE A 361 0.97 -5.28 12.98
C ILE A 361 -0.44 -4.70 12.82
N ALA A 362 -0.57 -3.63 12.05
CA ALA A 362 -1.83 -2.96 11.87
C ALA A 362 -2.90 -3.85 11.20
N THR A 363 -2.50 -4.73 10.26
CA THR A 363 -3.43 -5.65 9.59
C THR A 363 -3.81 -6.85 10.43
N SER A 364 -2.90 -7.38 11.27
CA SER A 364 -3.19 -8.54 12.12
C SER A 364 -4.10 -8.23 13.30
N VAL A 365 -4.13 -6.99 13.77
CA VAL A 365 -4.90 -6.57 14.95
C VAL A 365 -6.36 -6.23 14.61
N PHE A 366 -6.64 -5.81 13.38
CA PHE A 366 -7.99 -5.37 12.99
C PHE A 366 -9.10 -6.43 13.17
N PRO A 367 -8.89 -7.72 12.80
CA PRO A 367 -9.87 -8.78 13.07
C PRO A 367 -10.13 -9.02 14.56
N GLU A 368 -9.06 -8.98 15.39
CA GLU A 368 -9.19 -9.12 16.85
C GLU A 368 -10.00 -7.97 17.46
N LEU A 369 -9.74 -6.73 17.04
CA LEU A 369 -10.50 -5.55 17.47
C LEU A 369 -11.97 -5.66 17.07
N SER A 370 -12.24 -6.11 15.84
CA SER A 370 -13.61 -6.24 15.34
C SER A 370 -14.42 -7.34 16.03
N ALA A 371 -13.74 -8.36 16.55
CA ALA A 371 -14.36 -9.49 17.27
C ALA A 371 -14.47 -9.26 18.78
N SER A 372 -13.76 -8.28 19.35
CA SER A 372 -13.70 -8.03 20.80
C SER A 372 -14.57 -6.83 21.19
N GLY A 373 -15.05 -6.82 22.45
CA GLY A 373 -15.82 -5.72 23.05
C GLY A 373 -15.33 -5.40 24.47
N GLY A 374 -15.77 -4.28 25.00
CA GLY A 374 -15.49 -3.88 26.39
C GLY A 374 -13.99 -3.83 26.75
N PRO A 375 -13.58 -4.34 27.92
CA PRO A 375 -12.19 -4.29 28.37
C PRO A 375 -11.21 -5.10 27.52
N ALA A 376 -11.67 -6.12 26.78
CA ALA A 376 -10.83 -6.90 25.89
C ALA A 376 -10.41 -6.07 24.66
N PHE A 377 -11.33 -5.30 24.10
CA PHE A 377 -11.04 -4.35 23.03
C PHE A 377 -9.98 -3.34 23.46
N ASP A 378 -10.14 -2.72 24.65
CA ASP A 378 -9.23 -1.68 25.14
C ASP A 378 -7.82 -2.24 25.40
N ARG A 379 -7.70 -3.46 25.92
CA ARG A 379 -6.41 -4.16 26.05
C ARG A 379 -5.74 -4.42 24.70
N THR A 380 -6.50 -4.88 23.71
CA THR A 380 -5.97 -5.12 22.36
C THR A 380 -5.57 -3.80 21.68
N ALA A 381 -6.37 -2.73 21.83
CA ALA A 381 -6.06 -1.40 21.33
C ALA A 381 -4.77 -0.84 21.97
N ALA A 382 -4.62 -0.93 23.30
CA ALA A 382 -3.43 -0.48 23.99
C ALA A 382 -2.17 -1.26 23.57
N ALA A 383 -2.25 -2.60 23.48
CA ALA A 383 -1.14 -3.45 23.06
C ALA A 383 -0.72 -3.16 21.61
N SER A 384 -1.67 -3.00 20.70
CA SER A 384 -1.38 -2.67 19.29
C SER A 384 -0.78 -1.29 19.13
N THR A 385 -1.24 -0.30 19.90
CA THR A 385 -0.69 1.05 19.91
C THR A 385 0.76 1.06 20.35
N ARG A 386 1.10 0.37 21.45
CA ARG A 386 2.50 0.24 21.93
C ARG A 386 3.38 -0.46 20.90
N ALA A 387 2.91 -1.57 20.32
CA ALA A 387 3.65 -2.29 19.28
C ALA A 387 3.89 -1.40 18.05
N ALA A 388 2.87 -0.67 17.57
CA ALA A 388 3.00 0.26 16.46
C ALA A 388 4.01 1.38 16.75
N MET A 389 4.00 1.95 17.98
CA MET A 389 4.96 2.96 18.40
C MET A 389 6.40 2.44 18.38
N LEU A 390 6.68 1.31 19.06
CA LEU A 390 8.03 0.76 19.15
C LEU A 390 8.59 0.42 17.78
N VAL A 391 7.78 -0.19 16.93
CA VAL A 391 8.18 -0.58 15.56
C VAL A 391 8.40 0.63 14.67
N SER A 392 7.61 1.68 14.81
CA SER A 392 7.79 2.93 14.06
C SER A 392 9.04 3.70 14.52
N TRP A 393 9.34 3.71 15.82
CA TRP A 393 10.59 4.25 16.34
C TRP A 393 11.83 3.46 15.86
N LEU A 394 11.73 2.12 15.80
CA LEU A 394 12.77 1.31 15.17
C LEU A 394 12.96 1.72 13.70
N GLY A 395 11.87 1.86 12.94
CA GLY A 395 11.94 2.34 11.56
C GLY A 395 12.62 3.70 11.42
N ALA A 396 12.33 4.62 12.34
CA ALA A 396 12.97 5.94 12.39
C ALA A 396 14.49 5.82 12.68
N ALA A 397 14.89 4.95 13.62
CA ALA A 397 16.29 4.67 13.92
C ALA A 397 17.06 4.14 12.71
N LEU A 398 16.47 3.17 11.99
CA LEU A 398 17.05 2.59 10.79
C LEU A 398 17.22 3.63 9.69
N LEU A 399 16.18 4.41 9.42
CA LEU A 399 16.20 5.42 8.37
C LEU A 399 17.20 6.55 8.67
N ALA A 400 17.26 7.02 9.91
CA ALA A 400 18.19 8.07 10.32
C ALA A 400 19.64 7.55 10.42
N GLY A 401 19.85 6.36 11.00
CA GLY A 401 21.17 5.76 11.21
C GLY A 401 21.88 5.37 9.91
N ALA A 402 21.13 4.89 8.91
CA ALA A 402 21.67 4.51 7.62
C ALA A 402 21.53 5.60 6.55
N ALA A 403 21.11 6.82 6.90
CA ALA A 403 20.74 7.86 5.96
C ALA A 403 21.84 8.18 4.94
N TRP A 404 23.11 8.29 5.39
CA TRP A 404 24.22 8.65 4.53
C TRP A 404 24.57 7.58 3.48
N PRO A 405 24.90 6.34 3.84
CA PRO A 405 25.21 5.31 2.86
C PRO A 405 24.00 4.97 1.99
N ALA A 406 22.77 4.99 2.53
CA ALA A 406 21.57 4.79 1.75
C ALA A 406 21.35 5.88 0.69
N ALA A 407 21.64 7.16 0.98
CA ALA A 407 21.54 8.23 0.00
C ALA A 407 22.50 8.04 -1.16
N ARG A 408 23.70 7.48 -0.91
CA ARG A 408 24.70 7.20 -1.94
C ARG A 408 24.34 6.02 -2.86
N LEU A 409 23.35 5.24 -2.50
CA LEU A 409 22.77 4.24 -3.41
C LEU A 409 21.98 4.89 -4.55
N PHE A 410 21.41 6.07 -4.33
CA PHE A 410 20.59 6.77 -5.32
C PHE A 410 21.37 7.83 -6.10
N VAL A 411 22.31 8.50 -5.46
CA VAL A 411 23.01 9.64 -6.06
C VAL A 411 24.51 9.56 -5.83
N SER A 412 25.26 9.72 -6.92
CA SER A 412 26.73 9.72 -6.87
C SER A 412 27.31 11.08 -6.49
N ASN A 413 26.60 12.19 -6.78
CA ASN A 413 27.05 13.54 -6.44
C ASN A 413 27.02 13.74 -4.91
N PRO A 414 28.16 14.08 -4.26
CA PRO A 414 28.24 14.22 -2.80
C PRO A 414 27.27 15.26 -2.21
N GLY A 415 27.07 16.38 -2.93
CA GLY A 415 26.16 17.45 -2.51
C GLY A 415 24.69 16.98 -2.48
N GLN A 416 24.26 16.30 -3.53
CA GLN A 416 22.91 15.71 -3.60
C GLN A 416 22.75 14.55 -2.62
N ALA A 417 23.78 13.72 -2.42
CA ALA A 417 23.75 12.64 -1.43
C ALA A 417 23.58 13.19 -0.01
N ARG A 418 24.28 14.28 0.33
CA ARG A 418 24.11 14.95 1.62
C ARG A 418 22.69 15.51 1.78
N GLN A 419 22.15 16.15 0.75
CA GLN A 419 20.79 16.64 0.75
C GLN A 419 19.76 15.51 0.96
N LEU A 420 19.92 14.42 0.23
CA LEU A 420 19.03 13.24 0.34
C LEU A 420 19.15 12.58 1.72
N ALA A 421 20.36 12.46 2.28
CA ALA A 421 20.55 11.96 3.64
C ALA A 421 19.85 12.83 4.69
N LEU A 422 19.95 14.17 4.58
CA LEU A 422 19.23 15.10 5.44
C LEU A 422 17.71 14.95 5.26
N THR A 423 17.25 14.68 4.05
CA THR A 423 15.84 14.41 3.77
C THR A 423 15.38 13.12 4.47
N PHE A 424 16.15 12.04 4.43
CA PHE A 424 15.84 10.81 5.16
C PHE A 424 15.74 11.05 6.67
N VAL A 425 16.69 11.82 7.24
CA VAL A 425 16.66 12.19 8.66
C VAL A 425 15.43 13.03 8.98
N ALA A 426 15.05 13.97 8.10
CA ALA A 426 13.88 14.81 8.28
C ALA A 426 12.56 14.03 8.24
N PHE A 427 12.47 13.00 7.40
CA PHE A 427 11.32 12.10 7.34
C PHE A 427 11.24 11.11 8.52
N ALA A 428 12.38 10.73 9.11
CA ALA A 428 12.44 9.62 10.06
C ALA A 428 11.48 9.73 11.26
N PRO A 429 11.36 10.85 11.97
CA PRO A 429 10.43 10.95 13.09
C PRO A 429 8.95 10.86 12.64
N GLY A 430 8.64 11.25 11.41
CA GLY A 430 7.29 11.15 10.82
C GLY A 430 6.76 9.72 10.74
N LEU A 431 7.64 8.71 10.73
CA LEU A 431 7.25 7.29 10.76
C LEU A 431 6.40 6.95 11.98
N VAL A 432 6.67 7.57 13.12
CA VAL A 432 5.91 7.33 14.36
C VAL A 432 4.48 7.85 14.22
N GLY A 433 4.32 9.08 13.74
CA GLY A 433 3.01 9.67 13.47
C GLY A 433 2.22 8.86 12.44
N PHE A 434 2.89 8.45 11.36
CA PHE A 434 2.27 7.66 10.29
C PHE A 434 1.88 6.24 10.74
N GLY A 435 2.74 5.57 11.52
CA GLY A 435 2.44 4.27 12.13
C GLY A 435 1.29 4.33 13.13
N LEU A 436 1.24 5.39 13.94
CA LEU A 436 0.11 5.66 14.82
C LEU A 436 -1.17 5.93 14.04
N ALA A 437 -1.10 6.74 12.99
CA ALA A 437 -2.25 7.00 12.12
C ALA A 437 -2.79 5.71 11.50
N ALA A 438 -1.92 4.81 11.05
CA ALA A 438 -2.30 3.51 10.52
C ALA A 438 -2.93 2.56 11.56
N GLY A 439 -2.41 2.52 12.78
CA GLY A 439 -2.91 1.67 13.87
C GLY A 439 -4.20 2.21 14.49
N LEU A 440 -4.18 3.47 14.93
CA LEU A 440 -5.30 4.09 15.66
C LEU A 440 -6.52 4.36 14.77
N SER A 441 -6.34 4.60 13.47
CA SER A 441 -7.47 4.69 12.54
C SER A 441 -8.28 3.38 12.52
N ARG A 442 -7.63 2.22 12.60
CA ARG A 442 -8.31 0.92 12.68
C ARG A 442 -9.07 0.75 14.00
N VAL A 443 -8.51 1.21 15.13
CA VAL A 443 -9.21 1.26 16.42
C VAL A 443 -10.48 2.13 16.31
N MET A 444 -10.37 3.29 15.68
CA MET A 444 -11.51 4.18 15.46
C MET A 444 -12.56 3.60 14.50
N PHE A 445 -12.11 2.92 13.42
CA PHE A 445 -13.01 2.23 12.49
C PHE A 445 -13.76 1.08 13.17
N ALA A 446 -13.07 0.26 13.97
CA ALA A 446 -13.68 -0.81 14.75
C ALA A 446 -14.66 -0.27 15.83
N SER A 447 -14.45 0.97 16.28
CA SER A 447 -15.36 1.69 17.21
C SER A 447 -16.49 2.43 16.50
N GLY A 448 -16.62 2.35 15.16
CA GLY A 448 -17.65 3.03 14.38
C GLY A 448 -17.46 4.55 14.22
N ARG A 449 -16.30 5.09 14.61
CA ARG A 449 -16.02 6.54 14.60
C ARG A 449 -15.16 6.98 13.40
N ASN A 450 -15.55 6.55 12.21
CA ASN A 450 -14.81 6.75 10.95
C ASN A 450 -14.56 8.23 10.63
N ARG A 451 -15.52 9.12 10.93
CA ARG A 451 -15.42 10.57 10.66
C ARG A 451 -14.32 11.22 11.46
N LEU A 452 -14.14 10.86 12.75
CA LEU A 452 -13.08 11.41 13.60
C LEU A 452 -11.70 10.94 13.11
N ALA A 453 -11.59 9.66 12.71
CA ALA A 453 -10.35 9.15 12.13
C ALA A 453 -9.97 9.90 10.85
N ALA A 454 -10.93 10.09 9.93
CA ALA A 454 -10.70 10.84 8.71
C ALA A 454 -10.34 12.31 8.98
N ALA A 455 -11.04 12.98 9.91
CA ALA A 455 -10.76 14.37 10.27
C ALA A 455 -9.32 14.55 10.81
N ALA A 456 -8.86 13.62 11.65
CA ALA A 456 -7.49 13.63 12.17
C ALA A 456 -6.44 13.47 11.04
N ILE A 457 -6.68 12.55 10.10
CA ILE A 457 -5.75 12.32 8.98
C ILE A 457 -5.78 13.50 7.99
N VAL A 458 -6.97 14.02 7.64
CA VAL A 458 -7.12 15.23 6.80
C VAL A 458 -6.42 16.42 7.45
N GLY A 459 -6.65 16.62 8.76
CA GLY A 459 -5.98 17.68 9.53
C GLY A 459 -4.47 17.57 9.47
N GLY A 460 -3.91 16.35 9.57
CA GLY A 460 -2.49 16.10 9.42
C GLY A 460 -1.95 16.52 8.05
N TRP A 461 -2.62 16.16 6.95
CA TRP A 461 -2.21 16.57 5.60
C TRP A 461 -2.34 18.09 5.37
N LEU A 462 -3.36 18.70 5.94
CA LEU A 462 -3.48 20.17 5.91
C LEU A 462 -2.32 20.84 6.66
N VAL A 463 -1.86 20.26 7.78
CA VAL A 463 -0.67 20.74 8.51
C VAL A 463 0.59 20.55 7.66
N VAL A 464 0.77 19.40 6.95
CA VAL A 464 1.86 19.23 5.97
C VAL A 464 1.86 20.41 5.00
N THR A 465 0.72 20.64 4.32
CA THR A 465 0.59 21.73 3.34
C THR A 465 0.88 23.09 3.95
N ALA A 466 0.35 23.38 5.14
CA ALA A 466 0.56 24.65 5.81
C ALA A 466 2.04 24.89 6.17
N VAL A 467 2.72 23.88 6.72
CA VAL A 467 4.16 23.97 7.04
C VAL A 467 4.98 24.14 5.75
N ASP A 468 4.70 23.37 4.71
CA ASP A 468 5.45 23.45 3.46
C ASP A 468 5.28 24.81 2.79
N VAL A 469 4.04 25.32 2.69
CA VAL A 469 3.77 26.64 2.08
C VAL A 469 4.35 27.80 2.88
N THR A 470 4.45 27.68 4.21
CA THR A 470 4.98 28.75 5.06
C THR A 470 6.49 28.71 5.22
N VAL A 471 7.09 27.52 5.39
CA VAL A 471 8.51 27.38 5.74
C VAL A 471 9.40 27.23 4.51
N VAL A 472 8.96 26.50 3.46
CA VAL A 472 9.79 26.29 2.26
C VAL A 472 10.15 27.61 1.55
N PRO A 473 9.28 28.64 1.45
CA PRO A 473 9.66 29.93 0.90
C PRO A 473 10.81 30.65 1.63
N LEU A 474 11.05 30.32 2.89
CA LEU A 474 12.10 30.93 3.72
C LEU A 474 13.49 30.28 3.48
N VAL A 475 13.53 29.12 2.83
CA VAL A 475 14.77 28.38 2.53
C VAL A 475 15.03 28.31 1.04
N ARG A 476 16.28 28.06 0.66
CA ARG A 476 16.71 27.95 -0.74
C ARG A 476 17.70 26.79 -0.95
N GLY A 477 17.77 26.33 -2.21
CA GLY A 477 18.73 25.33 -2.66
C GLY A 477 18.62 24.01 -1.88
N ARG A 478 19.73 23.51 -1.37
CA ARG A 478 19.84 22.18 -0.73
C ARG A 478 18.94 21.93 0.49
N TRP A 479 18.32 22.97 1.07
CA TRP A 479 17.47 22.84 2.24
C TRP A 479 15.98 22.62 1.89
N VAL A 480 15.59 22.87 0.65
CA VAL A 480 14.18 22.77 0.21
C VAL A 480 13.64 21.36 0.43
N VAL A 481 14.31 20.32 -0.07
CA VAL A 481 13.81 18.93 0.04
C VAL A 481 13.81 18.41 1.48
N PRO A 482 14.87 18.65 2.29
CA PRO A 482 14.81 18.31 3.72
C PRO A 482 13.66 19.00 4.48
N VAL A 483 13.37 20.27 4.19
CA VAL A 483 12.26 21.00 4.83
C VAL A 483 10.90 20.43 4.41
N LEU A 484 10.72 20.05 3.14
CA LEU A 484 9.53 19.31 2.70
C LEU A 484 9.37 17.97 3.45
N GLY A 485 10.47 17.25 3.71
CA GLY A 485 10.48 16.06 4.57
C GLY A 485 10.08 16.36 6.02
N LEU A 486 10.54 17.50 6.55
CA LEU A 486 10.17 17.96 7.89
C LEU A 486 8.68 18.34 7.97
N GLY A 487 8.12 18.98 6.93
CA GLY A 487 6.69 19.28 6.84
C GLY A 487 5.84 18.03 6.95
N ASN A 488 6.23 16.96 6.22
CA ASN A 488 5.60 15.65 6.37
C ASN A 488 5.70 15.10 7.80
N THR A 489 6.87 15.20 8.44
CA THR A 489 7.06 14.76 9.82
C THR A 489 6.14 15.48 10.78
N VAL A 490 6.03 16.80 10.68
CA VAL A 490 5.17 17.60 11.54
C VAL A 490 3.70 17.24 11.33
N GLY A 491 3.23 17.23 10.09
CA GLY A 491 1.82 16.94 9.79
C GLY A 491 1.40 15.52 10.16
N LEU A 492 2.22 14.50 9.85
CA LEU A 492 1.93 13.12 10.22
C LEU A 492 1.98 12.89 11.74
N THR A 493 2.86 13.59 12.45
CA THR A 493 2.89 13.58 13.92
C THR A 493 1.63 14.23 14.50
N CYS A 494 1.19 15.34 13.95
CA CYS A 494 -0.09 15.98 14.33
C CYS A 494 -1.28 15.04 14.11
N ALA A 495 -1.33 14.32 12.98
CA ALA A 495 -2.37 13.31 12.73
C ALA A 495 -2.34 12.20 13.79
N GLY A 496 -1.16 11.69 14.12
CA GLY A 496 -0.96 10.66 15.16
C GLY A 496 -1.43 11.15 16.53
N ILE A 497 -1.07 12.36 16.93
CA ILE A 497 -1.50 12.99 18.19
C ILE A 497 -3.01 13.19 18.20
N ALA A 498 -3.59 13.72 17.13
CA ALA A 498 -5.04 13.92 17.01
C ALA A 498 -5.80 12.58 17.17
N LEU A 499 -5.28 11.49 16.63
CA LEU A 499 -5.87 10.15 16.81
C LEU A 499 -5.71 9.62 18.23
N ILE A 500 -4.58 9.86 18.91
CA ILE A 500 -4.43 9.53 20.33
C ILE A 500 -5.49 10.26 21.15
N VAL A 501 -5.68 11.57 20.93
CA VAL A 501 -6.71 12.37 21.59
C VAL A 501 -8.11 11.83 21.28
N ALA A 502 -8.40 11.52 20.02
CA ALA A 502 -9.69 10.97 19.60
C ALA A 502 -9.99 9.60 20.25
N VAL A 503 -9.01 8.70 20.32
CA VAL A 503 -9.17 7.39 21.00
C VAL A 503 -9.36 7.57 22.50
N ARG A 504 -8.55 8.45 23.15
CA ARG A 504 -8.72 8.77 24.58
C ARG A 504 -10.08 9.34 24.90
N ALA A 505 -10.58 10.27 24.11
CA ALA A 505 -11.91 10.86 24.27
C ALA A 505 -13.05 9.86 24.01
N SER A 506 -12.82 8.88 23.14
CA SER A 506 -13.84 7.93 22.69
C SER A 506 -13.95 6.69 23.54
N ARG A 507 -12.83 6.18 24.06
CA ARG A 507 -12.66 4.89 24.71
C ARG A 507 -12.09 4.99 26.13
N GLY A 508 -11.62 6.18 26.50
CA GLY A 508 -10.97 6.41 27.76
C GLY A 508 -9.47 6.04 27.79
N PRO A 509 -8.79 6.24 28.94
CA PRO A 509 -7.35 6.03 29.06
C PRO A 509 -6.92 4.56 28.98
N ALA A 510 -7.83 3.60 29.27
CA ALA A 510 -7.55 2.17 29.24
C ALA A 510 -7.10 1.68 27.85
N ALA A 511 -7.67 2.23 26.77
CA ALA A 511 -7.32 1.91 25.39
C ALA A 511 -5.90 2.36 24.96
N LEU A 512 -5.25 3.20 25.78
CA LEU A 512 -3.90 3.74 25.54
C LEU A 512 -2.92 3.40 26.69
N LEU A 513 -3.26 2.43 27.51
CA LEU A 513 -2.46 2.09 28.70
C LEU A 513 -1.02 1.69 28.32
N GLY A 514 -0.03 2.36 28.93
CA GLY A 514 1.40 2.10 28.70
C GLY A 514 1.97 2.77 27.43
N SER A 515 1.17 3.48 26.63
CA SER A 515 1.66 4.14 25.41
C SER A 515 2.71 5.22 25.68
N GLY A 516 2.59 5.98 26.77
CA GLY A 516 3.59 6.98 27.16
C GLY A 516 4.96 6.37 27.47
N ARG A 517 5.00 5.22 28.19
CA ARG A 517 6.24 4.49 28.46
C ARG A 517 6.84 3.91 27.15
N ALA A 518 6.00 3.33 26.29
CA ALA A 518 6.46 2.82 25.00
C ALA A 518 6.99 3.95 24.10
N ALA A 519 6.39 5.15 24.14
CA ALA A 519 6.87 6.31 23.41
C ALA A 519 8.24 6.78 23.91
N ALA A 520 8.43 6.86 25.24
CA ALA A 520 9.71 7.29 25.83
C ALA A 520 10.82 6.24 25.57
N ALA A 521 10.53 4.95 25.78
CA ALA A 521 11.48 3.87 25.50
C ALA A 521 11.81 3.79 23.99
N GLY A 522 10.81 3.98 23.13
CA GLY A 522 10.99 4.01 21.68
C GLY A 522 11.85 5.19 21.22
N LEU A 523 11.62 6.39 21.77
CA LEU A 523 12.42 7.58 21.45
C LEU A 523 13.88 7.40 21.90
N ALA A 524 14.11 6.94 23.14
CA ALA A 524 15.46 6.66 23.63
C ALA A 524 16.15 5.58 22.79
N GLY A 525 15.43 4.52 22.45
CA GLY A 525 15.91 3.48 21.53
C GLY A 525 16.23 4.04 20.14
N ALA A 526 15.38 4.93 19.61
CA ALA A 526 15.61 5.54 18.29
C ALA A 526 16.85 6.44 18.27
N VAL A 527 17.07 7.22 19.33
CA VAL A 527 18.28 8.05 19.48
C VAL A 527 19.53 7.16 19.57
N ALA A 528 19.52 6.13 20.43
CA ALA A 528 20.64 5.18 20.56
C ALA A 528 20.90 4.43 19.25
N GLY A 529 19.84 3.93 18.61
CA GLY A 529 19.95 3.22 17.35
C GLY A 529 20.44 4.10 16.21
N ALA A 530 19.89 5.32 16.05
CA ALA A 530 20.37 6.26 15.05
C ALA A 530 21.85 6.62 15.28
N ALA A 531 22.26 6.88 16.52
CA ALA A 531 23.66 7.18 16.87
C ALA A 531 24.59 6.02 16.48
N ALA A 532 24.23 4.76 16.84
CA ALA A 532 25.01 3.58 16.46
C ALA A 532 25.13 3.42 14.94
N GLY A 533 24.02 3.60 14.21
CA GLY A 533 24.02 3.55 12.74
C GLY A 533 24.89 4.65 12.11
N VAL A 534 24.80 5.89 12.63
CA VAL A 534 25.63 7.01 12.18
C VAL A 534 27.11 6.74 12.44
N LEU A 535 27.49 6.21 13.61
CA LEU A 535 28.88 5.83 13.92
C LEU A 535 29.44 4.85 12.89
N VAL A 536 28.68 3.80 12.53
CA VAL A 536 29.07 2.87 11.47
C VAL A 536 29.19 3.56 10.13
N SER A 537 28.22 4.40 9.78
CA SER A 537 28.15 5.11 8.51
C SER A 537 29.29 6.12 8.32
N THR A 538 29.75 6.76 9.41
CA THR A 538 30.87 7.73 9.39
C THR A 538 32.24 7.05 9.51
N GLY A 539 32.33 5.92 10.23
CA GLY A 539 33.56 5.14 10.37
C GLY A 539 33.94 4.37 9.09
N LEU A 540 32.95 3.99 8.27
CA LEU A 540 33.15 3.22 7.05
C LEU A 540 32.76 4.06 5.81
N GLN A 541 33.59 5.07 5.49
CA GLN A 541 33.39 5.87 4.29
C GLN A 541 33.88 5.12 3.05
N VAL A 542 32.94 4.62 2.26
CA VAL A 542 33.22 3.83 1.05
C VAL A 542 32.65 4.52 -0.21
N THR A 543 33.17 4.13 -1.36
CA THR A 543 32.68 4.60 -2.67
C THR A 543 32.16 3.42 -3.48
N GLY A 544 31.19 3.68 -4.37
CA GLY A 544 30.57 2.67 -5.20
C GLY A 544 29.27 2.09 -4.60
N PHE A 545 28.47 1.45 -5.46
CA PHE A 545 27.14 0.96 -5.09
C PHE A 545 27.20 -0.18 -4.05
N PHE A 546 27.91 -1.26 -4.33
CA PHE A 546 27.95 -2.45 -3.46
C PHE A 546 28.54 -2.18 -2.08
N PRO A 547 29.67 -1.45 -1.94
CA PRO A 547 30.18 -1.08 -0.62
C PRO A 547 29.19 -0.22 0.17
N ASN A 548 28.53 0.77 -0.45
CA ASN A 548 27.51 1.57 0.24
C ASN A 548 26.27 0.73 0.62
N ALA A 549 25.86 -0.24 -0.20
CA ALA A 549 24.79 -1.18 0.16
C ALA A 549 25.16 -2.02 1.39
N PHE A 550 26.39 -2.53 1.43
CA PHE A 550 26.89 -3.29 2.59
C PHE A 550 26.95 -2.43 3.85
N VAL A 551 27.48 -1.21 3.78
CA VAL A 551 27.52 -0.27 4.92
C VAL A 551 26.10 0.11 5.36
N THR A 552 25.17 0.28 4.43
CA THR A 552 23.74 0.52 4.75
C THR A 552 23.17 -0.62 5.59
N LEU A 553 23.40 -1.87 5.19
CA LEU A 553 22.93 -3.04 5.93
C LEU A 553 23.59 -3.13 7.31
N LEU A 554 24.88 -2.87 7.40
CA LEU A 554 25.61 -2.88 8.66
C LEU A 554 25.14 -1.77 9.61
N ALA A 555 24.90 -0.57 9.10
CA ALA A 555 24.34 0.56 9.85
C ALA A 555 22.91 0.24 10.32
N CYS A 556 22.08 -0.39 9.50
CA CYS A 556 20.75 -0.85 9.91
C CYS A 556 20.84 -1.93 11.01
N ALA A 557 21.74 -2.88 10.88
CA ALA A 557 21.94 -3.93 11.91
C ALA A 557 22.39 -3.34 13.24
N SER A 558 23.38 -2.46 13.25
CA SER A 558 23.87 -1.77 14.45
C SER A 558 22.77 -0.90 15.09
N ALA A 559 22.00 -0.18 14.27
CA ALA A 559 20.87 0.62 14.75
C ALA A 559 19.78 -0.25 15.37
N ALA A 560 19.44 -1.39 14.78
CA ALA A 560 18.45 -2.33 15.33
C ALA A 560 18.90 -2.94 16.65
N ILE A 561 20.16 -3.33 16.76
CA ILE A 561 20.74 -3.89 17.99
C ILE A 561 20.73 -2.86 19.12
N ALA A 562 21.24 -1.65 18.86
CA ALA A 562 21.29 -0.60 19.88
C ALA A 562 19.87 -0.17 20.31
N PHE A 563 18.94 -0.04 19.36
CA PHE A 563 17.52 0.17 19.65
C PHE A 563 16.95 -0.92 20.56
N GLY A 564 17.17 -2.20 20.18
CA GLY A 564 16.69 -3.35 20.94
C GLY A 564 17.22 -3.38 22.39
N ILE A 565 18.51 -3.12 22.58
CA ILE A 565 19.14 -3.04 23.91
C ILE A 565 18.51 -1.92 24.73
N ALA A 566 18.39 -0.71 24.17
CA ALA A 566 17.82 0.44 24.89
C ALA A 566 16.35 0.19 25.30
N VAL A 567 15.54 -0.38 24.41
CA VAL A 567 14.14 -0.72 24.72
C VAL A 567 14.05 -1.87 25.72
N LEU A 568 14.93 -2.87 25.68
CA LEU A 568 14.96 -3.96 26.67
C LEU A 568 15.26 -3.45 28.08
N VAL A 569 16.13 -2.47 28.18
CA VAL A 569 16.49 -1.86 29.48
C VAL A 569 15.33 -1.02 30.02
N LEU A 570 14.67 -0.23 29.17
CA LEU A 570 13.64 0.73 29.57
C LEU A 570 12.22 0.14 29.61
N ASP A 571 11.89 -0.79 28.71
CA ASP A 571 10.57 -1.42 28.60
C ASP A 571 10.62 -2.89 28.11
N GLY A 572 11.41 -3.71 28.81
CA GLY A 572 11.63 -5.12 28.46
C GLY A 572 10.37 -5.99 28.46
N ARG A 573 9.27 -5.55 29.08
CA ARG A 573 8.00 -6.29 29.10
C ARG A 573 7.31 -6.30 27.74
N ASP A 574 7.19 -5.15 27.11
CA ASP A 574 6.50 -5.03 25.81
C ASP A 574 7.32 -5.66 24.68
N LEU A 575 8.64 -5.52 24.69
CA LEU A 575 9.50 -6.15 23.67
C LEU A 575 9.46 -7.69 23.75
N ARG A 576 9.50 -8.28 24.95
CA ARG A 576 9.34 -9.73 25.14
C ARG A 576 7.96 -10.23 24.67
N ALA A 577 6.91 -9.44 24.88
CA ALA A 577 5.57 -9.78 24.39
C ALA A 577 5.48 -9.77 22.86
N ILE A 578 6.18 -8.85 22.17
CA ILE A 578 6.25 -8.80 20.72
C ILE A 578 7.05 -9.99 20.16
N LEU A 579 8.23 -10.26 20.73
CA LEU A 579 9.11 -11.35 20.30
C LEU A 579 8.51 -12.73 20.63
N GLY A 580 7.92 -12.91 21.82
CA GLY A 580 7.30 -14.17 22.26
C GLY A 580 6.10 -14.59 21.39
N ARG A 581 5.33 -13.64 20.87
CA ARG A 581 4.23 -13.94 19.91
C ARG A 581 4.74 -14.41 18.55
N SER A 582 5.91 -13.96 18.13
CA SER A 582 6.51 -14.40 16.85
C SER A 582 7.14 -15.79 16.96
N VAL A 583 7.72 -16.15 18.10
CA VAL A 583 8.36 -17.46 18.35
C VAL A 583 7.32 -18.53 18.70
N GLY A 584 6.31 -18.22 19.50
CA GLY A 584 5.27 -19.17 19.91
C GLY A 584 4.37 -19.66 18.77
N ARG A 585 4.27 -18.95 17.66
CA ARG A 585 3.55 -19.41 16.44
C ARG A 585 4.33 -20.40 15.58
N ARG A 586 5.65 -20.54 15.77
CA ARG A 586 6.48 -21.51 15.02
C ARG A 586 6.51 -22.92 15.66
N PHE A 587 6.06 -23.05 16.92
CA PHE A 587 6.12 -24.30 17.69
C PHE A 587 4.76 -24.85 18.13
N ARG A 588 3.65 -24.37 17.55
CA ARG A 588 2.33 -25.00 17.75
C ARG A 588 1.71 -25.38 16.38
#